data_d2a7d5a15963c98db226eb52f5fd2a06
#
_entry.id   d2a7d5a15963c98db226eb52f5fd2a06
#
_cell.length_a   1.000
_cell.length_b   1.000
_cell.length_c   1.000
_cell.angle_alpha   90.00
_cell.angle_beta   90.00
_cell.angle_gamma   90.00
#
_symmetry.space_group_name_H-M   'P 1'
#
loop_
_entity.id
_entity.type
_entity.pdbx_description
1 polymer ?
#
loop_
_entity_poly.entity_id
_entity_poly.type
_entity_poly.pdbx_seq_one_letter_code
_entity_poly.pdbx_strand_id
1 'polypeptide(L)'
;MKMEELPTQVRGLDQVACAQAQARWNQIAKPLNSLGLLESAVVKIAGIQRTSQINIEKKALVIMCADNGVVEEGISQTGQEVTAVVTENFTKGDSCVCIMAERAGVGVFPVDIGVSGELENCGDKYPLIRRKIAHGTRNFRKEPAMTVEETVKAIETGIELVKQLKSDGYQLIATGEMGIGNTTTSSAVASALTGRPPAVMTGKGAGLSDEGLKRKIRVIEESINRYWPEWAEEKREGKKEGEQDSVWKSANRSPNCQIADAYHIHKADAIDILSKVGGFDIAGLTGVFLGGAVYEIPVIIDGFISSTAALAAASICPMAVDYMLASHVSSEPAGHLILEYLSLQPPITAHMCLGEGTGAIASIPLLDMAVDIYHRMSTFEEIQIEDYQPL
;
A
#
# COMPACT_ATOMS: atom_id res chain seq x y z
N MET A 1 7.28 -5.48 19.48
CA MET A 1 8.50 -4.78 18.95
C MET A 1 8.28 -3.30 19.18
N LYS A 2 9.25 -2.58 19.72
CA LYS A 2 9.07 -1.11 19.88
C LYS A 2 9.17 -0.43 18.52
N MET A 3 8.26 0.48 18.21
CA MET A 3 8.25 1.21 16.92
C MET A 3 9.56 1.96 16.64
N GLU A 4 10.21 2.48 17.68
CA GLU A 4 11.50 3.20 17.59
C GLU A 4 12.66 2.29 17.13
N GLU A 5 12.60 0.98 17.37
CA GLU A 5 13.62 0.00 17.00
C GLU A 5 13.42 -0.55 15.58
N LEU A 6 12.25 -0.35 14.99
CA LEU A 6 11.86 -0.93 13.71
C LEU A 6 12.82 -0.59 12.55
N PRO A 7 13.25 0.68 12.36
CA PRO A 7 14.17 1.01 11.25
C PRO A 7 15.52 0.29 11.35
N THR A 8 15.96 -0.09 12.55
CA THR A 8 17.24 -0.81 12.77
C THR A 8 17.14 -2.30 12.45
N GLN A 9 15.93 -2.83 12.32
CA GLN A 9 15.69 -4.24 11.99
C GLN A 9 15.50 -4.50 10.50
N VAL A 10 15.23 -3.44 9.72
CA VAL A 10 15.07 -3.54 8.27
C VAL A 10 16.45 -3.54 7.62
N ARG A 11 16.71 -4.54 6.80
CA ARG A 11 17.95 -4.65 6.02
C ARG A 11 17.70 -4.19 4.59
N GLY A 12 18.73 -3.66 3.92
CA GLY A 12 18.66 -3.41 2.47
C GLY A 12 18.53 -4.71 1.67
N LEU A 13 18.10 -4.60 0.42
CA LEU A 13 18.04 -5.74 -0.51
C LEU A 13 19.40 -6.42 -0.64
N ASP A 14 19.41 -7.75 -0.79
CA ASP A 14 20.63 -8.50 -1.08
C ASP A 14 21.08 -8.23 -2.51
N GLN A 15 22.13 -7.41 -2.66
CA GLN A 15 22.66 -6.99 -3.96
C GLN A 15 23.29 -8.17 -4.73
N VAL A 16 23.77 -9.20 -4.03
CA VAL A 16 24.33 -10.40 -4.69
C VAL A 16 23.20 -11.19 -5.32
N ALA A 17 22.09 -11.40 -4.60
CA ALA A 17 20.91 -12.07 -5.13
C ALA A 17 20.30 -11.29 -6.31
N CYS A 18 20.21 -9.95 -6.21
CA CYS A 18 19.78 -9.10 -7.32
C CYS A 18 20.66 -9.27 -8.55
N ALA A 19 21.99 -9.20 -8.39
CA ALA A 19 22.93 -9.37 -9.50
C ALA A 19 22.86 -10.76 -10.14
N GLN A 20 22.71 -11.81 -9.34
CA GLN A 20 22.52 -13.17 -9.84
C GLN A 20 21.20 -13.32 -10.63
N ALA A 21 20.11 -12.74 -10.14
CA ALA A 21 18.83 -12.75 -10.84
C ALA A 21 18.91 -11.97 -12.16
N GLN A 22 19.56 -10.81 -12.17
CA GLN A 22 19.79 -10.05 -13.41
C GLN A 22 20.66 -10.83 -14.40
N ALA A 23 21.72 -11.50 -13.93
CA ALA A 23 22.58 -12.33 -14.76
C ALA A 23 21.79 -13.50 -15.37
N ARG A 24 20.89 -14.14 -14.60
CA ARG A 24 20.00 -15.18 -15.13
C ARG A 24 19.08 -14.63 -16.22
N TRP A 25 18.46 -13.44 -16.04
CA TRP A 25 17.65 -12.78 -17.06
C TRP A 25 18.43 -12.52 -18.34
N ASN A 26 19.68 -12.10 -18.24
CA ASN A 26 20.54 -11.82 -19.39
C ASN A 26 20.94 -13.08 -20.17
N GLN A 27 20.97 -14.25 -19.51
CA GLN A 27 21.26 -15.55 -20.14
C GLN A 27 20.04 -16.16 -20.85
N ILE A 28 18.81 -15.81 -20.45
CA ILE A 28 17.58 -16.31 -21.06
C ILE A 28 17.49 -15.85 -22.51
N ALA A 29 17.16 -16.79 -23.43
CA ALA A 29 17.16 -16.57 -24.87
C ALA A 29 16.05 -15.63 -25.36
N LYS A 30 16.12 -14.36 -24.97
CA LYS A 30 15.23 -13.25 -25.35
C LYS A 30 15.99 -11.94 -25.43
N PRO A 31 15.49 -10.89 -26.09
CA PRO A 31 16.10 -9.56 -26.05
C PRO A 31 16.22 -9.06 -24.60
N LEU A 32 17.35 -8.41 -24.30
CA LEU A 32 17.62 -7.89 -22.96
C LEU A 32 16.51 -6.91 -22.53
N ASN A 33 16.08 -7.02 -21.27
CA ASN A 33 15.05 -6.18 -20.65
C ASN A 33 13.69 -6.13 -21.38
N SER A 34 13.40 -7.11 -22.26
CA SER A 34 12.21 -7.09 -23.11
C SER A 34 10.88 -7.30 -22.38
N LEU A 35 10.90 -7.79 -21.13
CA LEU A 35 9.72 -7.87 -20.27
C LEU A 35 9.62 -6.68 -19.29
N GLY A 36 10.58 -5.75 -19.32
CA GLY A 36 10.52 -4.47 -18.59
C GLY A 36 10.28 -4.62 -17.10
N LEU A 37 9.18 -4.05 -16.59
CA LEU A 37 8.86 -4.04 -15.16
C LEU A 37 8.72 -5.44 -14.55
N LEU A 38 8.37 -6.45 -15.32
CA LEU A 38 8.24 -7.82 -14.83
C LEU A 38 9.62 -8.39 -14.48
N GLU A 39 10.66 -8.12 -15.29
CA GLU A 39 12.03 -8.52 -14.96
C GLU A 39 12.53 -7.80 -13.70
N SER A 40 12.29 -6.49 -13.62
CA SER A 40 12.67 -5.69 -12.45
C SER A 40 11.98 -6.17 -11.17
N ALA A 41 10.72 -6.58 -11.25
CA ALA A 41 9.98 -7.13 -10.10
C ALA A 41 10.61 -8.45 -9.62
N VAL A 42 10.97 -9.34 -10.54
CA VAL A 42 11.63 -10.62 -10.22
C VAL A 42 13.01 -10.39 -9.58
N VAL A 43 13.82 -9.46 -10.12
CA VAL A 43 15.11 -9.08 -9.53
C VAL A 43 14.93 -8.50 -8.13
N LYS A 44 13.92 -7.65 -7.93
CA LYS A 44 13.60 -7.08 -6.61
C LYS A 44 13.20 -8.19 -5.62
N ILE A 45 12.37 -9.14 -6.01
CA ILE A 45 11.99 -10.29 -5.19
C ILE A 45 13.21 -11.13 -4.82
N ALA A 46 14.14 -11.36 -5.74
CA ALA A 46 15.40 -12.04 -5.45
C ALA A 46 16.18 -11.35 -4.32
N GLY A 47 16.30 -10.01 -4.39
CA GLY A 47 16.93 -9.21 -3.35
C GLY A 47 16.21 -9.28 -2.00
N ILE A 48 14.87 -9.30 -2.01
CA ILE A 48 14.04 -9.44 -0.80
C ILE A 48 14.22 -10.83 -0.18
N GLN A 49 14.13 -11.88 -0.99
CA GLN A 49 14.24 -13.28 -0.55
C GLN A 49 15.69 -13.73 -0.30
N ARG A 50 16.68 -12.88 -0.63
CA ARG A 50 18.13 -13.15 -0.50
C ARG A 50 18.59 -14.39 -1.25
N THR A 51 17.97 -14.66 -2.39
CA THR A 51 18.28 -15.79 -3.26
C THR A 51 17.82 -15.53 -4.69
N SER A 52 18.58 -16.01 -5.67
CA SER A 52 18.15 -16.03 -7.07
C SER A 52 17.20 -17.19 -7.39
N GLN A 53 17.00 -18.14 -6.47
CA GLN A 53 15.99 -19.20 -6.55
C GLN A 53 14.68 -18.69 -5.96
N ILE A 54 13.97 -17.87 -6.75
CA ILE A 54 12.77 -17.15 -6.33
C ILE A 54 11.61 -18.11 -6.14
N ASN A 55 10.84 -17.91 -5.07
CA ASN A 55 9.60 -18.64 -4.83
C ASN A 55 8.49 -17.70 -4.39
N ILE A 56 7.36 -17.71 -5.12
CA ILE A 56 6.15 -16.97 -4.80
C ILE A 56 4.90 -17.86 -4.87
N GLU A 57 5.04 -19.18 -4.70
CA GLU A 57 3.92 -20.11 -4.85
C GLU A 57 2.81 -19.86 -3.82
N LYS A 58 3.18 -19.68 -2.56
CA LYS A 58 2.21 -19.46 -1.49
C LYS A 58 1.97 -17.97 -1.24
N LYS A 59 0.80 -17.49 -1.66
CA LYS A 59 0.42 -16.08 -1.70
C LYS A 59 -0.73 -15.79 -0.76
N ALA A 60 -0.69 -14.64 -0.10
CA ALA A 60 -1.76 -14.16 0.79
C ALA A 60 -2.31 -12.81 0.31
N LEU A 61 -3.62 -12.63 0.46
CA LEU A 61 -4.28 -11.32 0.42
C LEU A 61 -4.74 -10.96 1.82
N VAL A 62 -4.19 -9.92 2.39
CA VAL A 62 -4.61 -9.36 3.69
C VAL A 62 -5.58 -8.22 3.44
N ILE A 63 -6.80 -8.31 3.97
CA ILE A 63 -7.84 -7.27 3.85
C ILE A 63 -8.11 -6.68 5.23
N MET A 64 -7.67 -5.43 5.46
CA MET A 64 -7.93 -4.71 6.71
C MET A 64 -9.32 -4.07 6.67
N CYS A 65 -10.21 -4.47 7.59
CA CYS A 65 -11.60 -4.02 7.64
C CYS A 65 -11.83 -3.12 8.86
N ALA A 66 -12.22 -1.85 8.63
CA ALA A 66 -12.50 -0.90 9.70
C ALA A 66 -13.41 0.23 9.24
N ASP A 67 -14.22 0.76 10.13
CA ASP A 67 -15.07 1.93 9.90
C ASP A 67 -14.36 3.23 10.26
N ASN A 68 -14.71 4.30 9.53
CA ASN A 68 -14.15 5.63 9.67
C ASN A 68 -15.22 6.63 10.13
N GLY A 69 -15.08 7.19 11.33
CA GLY A 69 -16.06 8.08 11.95
C GLY A 69 -16.36 9.37 11.18
N VAL A 70 -15.47 9.77 10.27
CA VAL A 70 -15.67 10.94 9.40
C VAL A 70 -16.88 10.78 8.46
N VAL A 71 -17.43 9.57 8.31
CA VAL A 71 -18.69 9.33 7.57
C VAL A 71 -19.84 10.19 8.09
N GLU A 72 -19.85 10.56 9.37
CA GLU A 72 -20.84 11.48 9.94
C GLU A 72 -20.91 12.84 9.22
N GLU A 73 -19.87 13.24 8.51
CA GLU A 73 -19.80 14.50 7.76
C GLU A 73 -20.51 14.41 6.40
N GLY A 74 -21.16 13.29 6.09
CA GLY A 74 -21.89 13.09 4.83
C GLY A 74 -20.98 13.08 3.60
N ILE A 75 -19.81 12.43 3.73
CA ILE A 75 -18.77 12.32 2.68
C ILE A 75 -18.79 10.95 1.98
N SER A 76 -19.82 10.16 2.20
CA SER A 76 -20.08 8.89 1.54
C SER A 76 -21.53 8.80 1.10
N GLN A 77 -21.80 7.98 0.08
CA GLN A 77 -23.17 7.68 -0.37
C GLN A 77 -23.86 6.63 0.49
N THR A 78 -23.09 5.78 1.18
CA THR A 78 -23.55 4.70 2.03
C THR A 78 -23.11 4.92 3.46
N GLY A 79 -23.81 4.29 4.41
CA GLY A 79 -23.44 4.28 5.82
C GLY A 79 -22.42 3.19 6.15
N GLN A 80 -21.98 3.17 7.40
CA GLN A 80 -20.97 2.23 7.92
C GLN A 80 -21.47 0.78 7.96
N GLU A 81 -22.77 0.54 7.90
CA GLU A 81 -23.35 -0.81 7.84
C GLU A 81 -22.81 -1.64 6.66
N VAL A 82 -22.42 -0.98 5.57
CA VAL A 82 -21.85 -1.66 4.38
C VAL A 82 -20.50 -2.32 4.69
N THR A 83 -19.70 -1.71 5.57
CA THR A 83 -18.40 -2.29 5.97
C THR A 83 -18.58 -3.68 6.59
N ALA A 84 -19.53 -3.84 7.50
CA ALA A 84 -19.80 -5.12 8.14
C ALA A 84 -20.27 -6.17 7.11
N VAL A 85 -21.24 -5.81 6.26
CA VAL A 85 -21.80 -6.72 5.24
C VAL A 85 -20.73 -7.20 4.26
N VAL A 86 -19.86 -6.30 3.78
CA VAL A 86 -18.79 -6.66 2.85
C VAL A 86 -17.71 -7.49 3.54
N THR A 87 -17.39 -7.17 4.81
CA THR A 87 -16.46 -7.98 5.62
C THR A 87 -16.95 -9.42 5.77
N GLU A 88 -18.24 -9.62 6.05
CA GLU A 88 -18.84 -10.96 6.09
C GLU A 88 -18.79 -11.66 4.72
N ASN A 89 -18.99 -10.92 3.62
CA ASN A 89 -18.92 -11.49 2.27
C ASN A 89 -17.50 -11.97 1.93
N PHE A 90 -16.44 -11.32 2.42
CA PHE A 90 -15.08 -11.85 2.26
C PHE A 90 -14.97 -13.25 2.88
N THR A 91 -15.53 -13.45 4.06
CA THR A 91 -15.46 -14.77 4.74
C THR A 91 -16.22 -15.87 4.00
N LYS A 92 -17.26 -15.52 3.24
CA LYS A 92 -18.04 -16.43 2.39
C LYS A 92 -17.35 -16.73 1.05
N GLY A 93 -16.45 -15.84 0.61
CA GLY A 93 -15.78 -15.95 -0.67
C GLY A 93 -16.58 -15.40 -1.86
N ASP A 94 -17.63 -14.61 -1.61
CA ASP A 94 -18.59 -14.14 -2.61
C ASP A 94 -18.30 -12.73 -3.12
N SER A 95 -17.23 -12.08 -2.62
CA SER A 95 -16.82 -10.76 -3.09
C SER A 95 -16.02 -10.83 -4.39
N CYS A 96 -15.92 -9.69 -5.09
CA CYS A 96 -15.15 -9.57 -6.33
C CYS A 96 -13.72 -10.04 -6.13
N VAL A 97 -13.04 -9.55 -5.09
CA VAL A 97 -11.63 -9.89 -4.82
C VAL A 97 -11.46 -11.35 -4.43
N CYS A 98 -12.41 -11.96 -3.73
CA CYS A 98 -12.35 -13.38 -3.36
C CYS A 98 -12.41 -14.29 -4.60
N ILE A 99 -13.27 -13.97 -5.57
CA ILE A 99 -13.37 -14.69 -6.84
C ILE A 99 -12.06 -14.55 -7.64
N MET A 100 -11.49 -13.34 -7.68
CA MET A 100 -10.22 -13.10 -8.34
C MET A 100 -9.06 -13.82 -7.63
N ALA A 101 -9.03 -13.82 -6.29
CA ALA A 101 -8.01 -14.48 -5.47
C ALA A 101 -8.04 -16.00 -5.66
N GLU A 102 -9.23 -16.60 -5.67
CA GLU A 102 -9.39 -18.03 -5.98
C GLU A 102 -8.82 -18.38 -7.35
N ARG A 103 -9.11 -17.57 -8.37
CA ARG A 103 -8.57 -17.75 -9.73
C ARG A 103 -7.05 -17.61 -9.79
N ALA A 104 -6.46 -16.74 -8.97
CA ALA A 104 -5.02 -16.50 -8.87
C ALA A 104 -4.29 -17.43 -7.89
N GLY A 105 -4.99 -18.35 -7.21
CA GLY A 105 -4.40 -19.25 -6.22
C GLY A 105 -3.91 -18.54 -4.97
N VAL A 106 -4.61 -17.49 -4.52
CA VAL A 106 -4.24 -16.63 -3.39
C VAL A 106 -5.16 -16.92 -2.19
N GLY A 107 -4.58 -17.15 -1.01
CA GLY A 107 -5.34 -17.27 0.24
C GLY A 107 -5.82 -15.89 0.71
N VAL A 108 -7.07 -15.79 1.15
CA VAL A 108 -7.68 -14.53 1.60
C VAL A 108 -7.77 -14.49 3.12
N PHE A 109 -7.34 -13.38 3.71
CA PHE A 109 -7.25 -13.14 5.15
C PHE A 109 -7.99 -11.85 5.52
N PRO A 110 -9.32 -11.89 5.68
CA PRO A 110 -10.09 -10.74 6.17
C PRO A 110 -9.78 -10.52 7.65
N VAL A 111 -9.48 -9.27 8.01
CA VAL A 111 -9.09 -8.85 9.37
C VAL A 111 -10.05 -7.79 9.87
N ASP A 112 -10.85 -8.11 10.88
CA ASP A 112 -11.60 -7.10 11.62
C ASP A 112 -10.65 -6.39 12.56
N ILE A 113 -10.19 -5.19 12.17
CA ILE A 113 -9.33 -4.33 12.97
C ILE A 113 -10.10 -3.16 13.60
N GLY A 114 -11.33 -2.92 13.13
CA GLY A 114 -12.14 -1.81 13.64
C GLY A 114 -13.50 -1.65 12.96
N VAL A 115 -14.17 -2.74 12.60
CA VAL A 115 -15.55 -2.68 12.08
C VAL A 115 -16.47 -2.25 13.22
N SER A 116 -17.35 -1.27 13.00
CA SER A 116 -18.23 -0.73 14.04
C SER A 116 -19.40 -1.67 14.34
N GLY A 117 -19.92 -2.34 13.31
CA GLY A 117 -21.02 -3.31 13.43
C GLY A 117 -20.58 -4.66 14.00
N GLU A 118 -21.57 -5.46 14.40
CA GLU A 118 -21.35 -6.86 14.75
C GLU A 118 -21.22 -7.71 13.48
N LEU A 119 -20.36 -8.72 13.52
CA LEU A 119 -20.07 -9.63 12.42
C LEU A 119 -20.61 -11.02 12.78
N GLU A 120 -21.93 -11.20 12.57
CA GLU A 120 -22.69 -12.39 13.00
C GLU A 120 -22.80 -13.44 11.89
N ASN A 121 -22.77 -13.01 10.60
CA ASN A 121 -23.04 -13.87 9.46
C ASN A 121 -21.77 -14.23 8.67
N CYS A 122 -20.64 -14.43 9.38
CA CYS A 122 -19.39 -14.87 8.77
C CYS A 122 -19.53 -16.29 8.18
N GLY A 123 -18.89 -16.49 7.02
CA GLY A 123 -18.73 -17.82 6.42
C GLY A 123 -17.45 -18.52 6.90
N ASP A 124 -17.26 -19.74 6.40
CA ASP A 124 -16.13 -20.61 6.80
C ASP A 124 -15.04 -20.72 5.72
N LYS A 125 -15.27 -20.16 4.51
CA LYS A 125 -14.30 -20.29 3.40
C LYS A 125 -13.01 -19.56 3.69
N TYR A 126 -13.10 -18.32 4.20
CA TYR A 126 -11.97 -17.51 4.63
C TYR A 126 -12.21 -17.00 6.05
N PRO A 127 -11.67 -17.69 7.08
CA PRO A 127 -11.96 -17.36 8.48
C PRO A 127 -11.56 -15.92 8.82
N LEU A 128 -12.48 -15.21 9.49
CA LEU A 128 -12.25 -13.85 9.94
C LEU A 128 -11.18 -13.79 11.05
N ILE A 129 -10.14 -13.01 10.84
CA ILE A 129 -9.14 -12.72 11.85
C ILE A 129 -9.63 -11.55 12.72
N ARG A 130 -9.98 -11.84 13.97
CA ARG A 130 -10.52 -10.85 14.90
C ARG A 130 -9.37 -10.15 15.64
N ARG A 131 -9.13 -8.87 15.32
CA ARG A 131 -8.13 -7.99 15.90
C ARG A 131 -8.70 -6.60 16.19
N LYS A 132 -10.01 -6.52 16.45
CA LYS A 132 -10.73 -5.26 16.69
C LYS A 132 -10.07 -4.46 17.81
N ILE A 133 -9.70 -3.20 17.49
CA ILE A 133 -9.11 -2.24 18.42
C ILE A 133 -10.22 -1.41 19.06
N ALA A 134 -11.15 -0.90 18.23
CA ALA A 134 -12.32 -0.17 18.64
C ALA A 134 -13.44 -0.38 17.59
N HIS A 135 -14.65 0.12 17.89
CA HIS A 135 -15.80 0.08 16.97
C HIS A 135 -15.77 1.27 16.00
N GLY A 136 -14.81 1.26 15.06
CA GLY A 136 -14.52 2.36 14.16
C GLY A 136 -13.67 3.46 14.80
N THR A 137 -13.17 4.39 13.98
CA THR A 137 -12.47 5.58 14.48
C THR A 137 -13.46 6.66 14.92
N ARG A 138 -12.95 7.66 15.66
CA ARG A 138 -13.68 8.91 15.90
C ARG A 138 -13.70 9.77 14.62
N ASN A 139 -14.59 10.77 14.60
CA ASN A 139 -14.67 11.74 13.53
C ASN A 139 -13.53 12.75 13.63
N PHE A 140 -12.56 12.67 12.75
CA PHE A 140 -11.34 13.49 12.79
C PHE A 140 -11.61 14.99 12.58
N ARG A 141 -12.79 15.40 12.10
CA ARG A 141 -13.19 16.79 12.07
C ARG A 141 -13.47 17.34 13.48
N LYS A 142 -13.92 16.48 14.39
CA LYS A 142 -14.31 16.86 15.77
C LYS A 142 -13.16 16.67 16.77
N GLU A 143 -12.49 15.55 16.68
CA GLU A 143 -11.39 15.12 17.56
C GLU A 143 -10.45 14.16 16.81
N PRO A 144 -9.24 13.84 17.30
CA PRO A 144 -8.36 12.87 16.65
C PRO A 144 -9.06 11.55 16.35
N ALA A 145 -8.84 11.00 15.15
CA ALA A 145 -9.47 9.74 14.71
C ALA A 145 -9.17 8.57 15.66
N MET A 146 -7.94 8.51 16.13
CA MET A 146 -7.43 7.47 17.03
C MET A 146 -6.53 8.11 18.11
N THR A 147 -6.31 7.43 19.22
CA THR A 147 -5.18 7.77 20.09
C THR A 147 -3.87 7.27 19.44
N VAL A 148 -2.72 7.77 19.92
CA VAL A 148 -1.42 7.28 19.47
C VAL A 148 -1.25 5.79 19.79
N GLU A 149 -1.73 5.37 20.95
CA GLU A 149 -1.70 3.96 21.38
C GLU A 149 -2.55 3.06 20.49
N GLU A 150 -3.75 3.50 20.12
CA GLU A 150 -4.62 2.79 19.17
C GLU A 150 -3.95 2.67 17.79
N THR A 151 -3.31 3.74 17.34
CA THR A 151 -2.59 3.78 16.05
C THR A 151 -1.41 2.80 16.05
N VAL A 152 -0.58 2.85 17.09
CA VAL A 152 0.56 1.92 17.25
C VAL A 152 0.07 0.48 17.30
N LYS A 153 -1.00 0.19 18.03
CA LYS A 153 -1.59 -1.14 18.11
C LYS A 153 -2.10 -1.65 16.76
N ALA A 154 -2.66 -0.76 15.93
CA ALA A 154 -3.08 -1.12 14.57
C ALA A 154 -1.87 -1.48 13.70
N ILE A 155 -0.81 -0.68 13.75
CA ILE A 155 0.45 -0.95 13.03
C ILE A 155 1.05 -2.28 13.51
N GLU A 156 1.16 -2.49 14.81
CA GLU A 156 1.68 -3.75 15.39
C GLU A 156 0.86 -4.96 14.96
N THR A 157 -0.47 -4.83 14.85
CA THR A 157 -1.35 -5.89 14.35
C THR A 157 -0.98 -6.30 12.92
N GLY A 158 -0.71 -5.34 12.03
CA GLY A 158 -0.23 -5.62 10.67
C GLY A 158 1.12 -6.32 10.65
N ILE A 159 2.07 -5.85 11.45
CA ILE A 159 3.42 -6.47 11.56
C ILE A 159 3.33 -7.90 12.08
N GLU A 160 2.53 -8.14 13.12
CA GLU A 160 2.35 -9.49 13.70
C GLU A 160 1.70 -10.45 12.71
N LEU A 161 0.73 -9.99 11.93
CA LEU A 161 0.10 -10.80 10.90
C LEU A 161 1.10 -11.21 9.81
N VAL A 162 1.96 -10.31 9.36
CA VAL A 162 3.03 -10.64 8.40
C VAL A 162 4.00 -11.66 8.99
N LYS A 163 4.38 -11.52 10.26
CA LYS A 163 5.21 -12.51 10.97
C LYS A 163 4.56 -13.88 10.94
N GLN A 164 3.27 -13.96 11.23
CA GLN A 164 2.53 -15.22 11.23
C GLN A 164 2.49 -15.83 9.83
N LEU A 165 2.12 -15.04 8.82
CA LEU A 165 2.08 -15.49 7.42
C LEU A 165 3.44 -15.99 6.94
N LYS A 166 4.54 -15.29 7.29
CA LYS A 166 5.91 -15.76 6.99
C LYS A 166 6.21 -17.11 7.64
N SER A 167 5.83 -17.29 8.91
CA SER A 167 6.00 -18.55 9.63
C SER A 167 5.17 -19.68 9.02
N ASP A 168 4.01 -19.36 8.46
CA ASP A 168 3.13 -20.31 7.76
C ASP A 168 3.60 -20.59 6.33
N GLY A 169 4.74 -20.02 5.91
CA GLY A 169 5.39 -20.27 4.62
C GLY A 169 4.84 -19.43 3.46
N TYR A 170 4.11 -18.35 3.71
CA TYR A 170 3.71 -17.39 2.66
C TYR A 170 4.93 -16.62 2.18
N GLN A 171 4.99 -16.37 0.87
CA GLN A 171 6.15 -15.81 0.17
C GLN A 171 5.86 -14.49 -0.54
N LEU A 172 4.58 -14.16 -0.68
CA LEU A 172 4.11 -12.92 -1.29
C LEU A 172 2.82 -12.50 -0.59
N ILE A 173 2.71 -11.22 -0.24
CA ILE A 173 1.50 -10.65 0.36
C ILE A 173 0.93 -9.59 -0.56
N ALA A 174 -0.34 -9.70 -0.88
CA ALA A 174 -1.16 -8.65 -1.48
C ALA A 174 -1.92 -7.92 -0.39
N THR A 175 -2.14 -6.61 -0.55
CA THR A 175 -2.90 -5.79 0.38
C THR A 175 -4.28 -5.48 -0.16
N GLY A 176 -5.27 -5.43 0.71
CA GLY A 176 -6.63 -4.99 0.46
C GLY A 176 -7.19 -4.29 1.70
N GLU A 177 -8.30 -3.63 1.53
CA GLU A 177 -8.98 -2.91 2.62
C GLU A 177 -10.50 -2.89 2.41
N MET A 178 -11.22 -2.66 3.49
CA MET A 178 -12.65 -2.36 3.47
C MET A 178 -13.00 -1.42 4.60
N GLY A 179 -13.50 -0.22 4.24
CA GLY A 179 -13.91 0.76 5.22
C GLY A 179 -14.64 1.94 4.60
N ILE A 180 -15.93 2.06 4.84
CA ILE A 180 -16.66 3.23 4.34
C ILE A 180 -16.07 4.50 4.94
N GLY A 181 -15.76 5.47 4.06
CA GLY A 181 -15.08 6.72 4.42
C GLY A 181 -13.56 6.71 4.29
N ASN A 182 -12.92 5.57 4.05
CA ASN A 182 -11.46 5.46 4.02
C ASN A 182 -10.79 6.22 2.86
N THR A 183 -11.48 6.50 1.75
CA THR A 183 -10.96 7.41 0.72
C THR A 183 -10.82 8.84 1.24
N THR A 184 -11.61 9.25 2.26
CA THR A 184 -11.48 10.56 2.90
C THR A 184 -10.29 10.58 3.87
N THR A 185 -10.17 9.56 4.71
CA THR A 185 -9.01 9.41 5.61
C THR A 185 -7.71 9.29 4.82
N SER A 186 -7.70 8.51 3.72
CA SER A 186 -6.54 8.40 2.83
C SER A 186 -6.14 9.73 2.20
N SER A 187 -7.13 10.52 1.71
CA SER A 187 -6.85 11.85 1.17
C SER A 187 -6.27 12.79 2.23
N ALA A 188 -6.78 12.72 3.47
CA ALA A 188 -6.28 13.54 4.58
C ALA A 188 -4.85 13.14 4.96
N VAL A 189 -4.58 11.84 5.13
CA VAL A 189 -3.24 11.31 5.43
C VAL A 189 -2.26 11.65 4.30
N ALA A 190 -2.64 11.40 3.05
CA ALA A 190 -1.78 11.69 1.90
C ALA A 190 -1.48 13.18 1.77
N SER A 191 -2.47 14.06 1.99
CA SER A 191 -2.26 15.52 2.00
C SER A 191 -1.30 15.95 3.11
N ALA A 192 -1.49 15.42 4.33
CA ALA A 192 -0.64 15.76 5.48
C ALA A 192 0.80 15.23 5.29
N LEU A 193 0.95 14.00 4.78
CA LEU A 193 2.28 13.40 4.53
C LEU A 193 3.04 14.09 3.39
N THR A 194 2.36 14.56 2.34
CA THR A 194 3.00 15.13 1.15
C THR A 194 3.06 16.65 1.13
N GLY A 195 2.34 17.32 2.04
CA GLY A 195 2.13 18.77 1.97
C GLY A 195 1.27 19.25 0.79
N ARG A 196 0.73 18.33 -0.03
CA ARG A 196 -0.10 18.67 -1.17
C ARG A 196 -1.51 19.11 -0.74
N PRO A 197 -2.11 20.06 -1.46
CA PRO A 197 -3.47 20.52 -1.15
C PRO A 197 -4.49 19.38 -1.17
N PRO A 198 -5.45 19.32 -0.23
CA PRO A 198 -6.52 18.33 -0.25
C PRO A 198 -7.29 18.26 -1.56
N ALA A 199 -7.46 19.39 -2.24
CA ALA A 199 -8.12 19.44 -3.54
C ALA A 199 -7.41 18.62 -4.64
N VAL A 200 -6.08 18.43 -4.53
CA VAL A 200 -5.28 17.63 -5.46
C VAL A 200 -5.32 16.14 -5.08
N MET A 201 -5.39 15.85 -3.77
CA MET A 201 -5.29 14.49 -3.24
C MET A 201 -6.66 13.81 -3.06
N THR A 202 -7.77 14.51 -3.37
CA THR A 202 -9.13 14.01 -3.07
C THR A 202 -9.91 13.74 -4.33
N GLY A 203 -10.39 12.50 -4.47
CA GLY A 203 -11.32 12.07 -5.52
C GLY A 203 -12.74 11.82 -5.00
N LYS A 204 -13.62 11.41 -5.93
CA LYS A 204 -15.02 11.12 -5.64
C LYS A 204 -15.26 9.83 -4.85
N GLY A 205 -14.22 9.00 -4.70
CA GLY A 205 -14.37 7.68 -4.09
C GLY A 205 -15.44 6.85 -4.79
N ALA A 206 -16.34 6.24 -4.03
CA ALA A 206 -17.44 5.42 -4.55
C ALA A 206 -18.56 6.23 -5.25
N GLY A 207 -18.24 7.35 -5.91
CA GLY A 207 -19.17 8.07 -6.80
C GLY A 207 -19.92 9.24 -6.17
N LEU A 208 -19.27 10.03 -5.31
CA LEU A 208 -19.84 11.27 -4.78
C LEU A 208 -20.24 12.25 -5.88
N SER A 209 -21.30 13.04 -5.63
CA SER A 209 -21.62 14.22 -6.43
C SER A 209 -20.52 15.29 -6.34
N ASP A 210 -20.57 16.29 -7.21
CA ASP A 210 -19.62 17.42 -7.17
C ASP A 210 -19.74 18.22 -5.85
N GLU A 211 -20.93 18.34 -5.30
CA GLU A 211 -21.18 18.94 -3.98
C GLU A 211 -20.61 18.09 -2.86
N GLY A 212 -20.76 16.77 -2.96
CA GLY A 212 -20.17 15.80 -2.04
C GLY A 212 -18.64 15.88 -2.04
N LEU A 213 -18.02 15.97 -3.21
CA LEU A 213 -16.58 16.16 -3.36
C LEU A 213 -16.10 17.47 -2.73
N LYS A 214 -16.79 18.58 -2.98
CA LYS A 214 -16.46 19.88 -2.35
C LYS A 214 -16.57 19.82 -0.83
N ARG A 215 -17.59 19.13 -0.31
CA ARG A 215 -17.75 18.89 1.14
C ARG A 215 -16.58 18.08 1.69
N LYS A 216 -16.22 16.99 1.03
CA LYS A 216 -15.11 16.11 1.41
C LYS A 216 -13.79 16.88 1.49
N ILE A 217 -13.46 17.67 0.46
CA ILE A 217 -12.27 18.52 0.43
C ILE A 217 -12.28 19.51 1.62
N ARG A 218 -13.40 20.20 1.86
CA ARG A 218 -13.54 21.14 2.97
C ARG A 218 -13.33 20.48 4.33
N VAL A 219 -13.92 19.31 4.57
CA VAL A 219 -13.74 18.54 5.82
C VAL A 219 -12.27 18.24 6.07
N ILE A 220 -11.54 17.82 5.03
CA ILE A 220 -10.11 17.52 5.11
C ILE A 220 -9.32 18.80 5.40
N GLU A 221 -9.56 19.89 4.67
CA GLU A 221 -8.85 21.17 4.84
C GLU A 221 -9.05 21.75 6.24
N GLU A 222 -10.29 21.78 6.74
CA GLU A 222 -10.61 22.27 8.08
C GLU A 222 -9.91 21.43 9.16
N SER A 223 -9.83 20.12 8.96
CA SER A 223 -9.19 19.20 9.91
C SER A 223 -7.67 19.36 9.91
N ILE A 224 -7.04 19.42 8.75
CA ILE A 224 -5.60 19.62 8.63
C ILE A 224 -5.20 20.97 9.23
N ASN A 225 -5.92 22.05 8.93
CA ASN A 225 -5.67 23.38 9.50
C ASN A 225 -5.87 23.43 11.02
N ARG A 226 -6.76 22.60 11.56
CA ARG A 226 -6.98 22.49 13.01
C ARG A 226 -5.83 21.81 13.73
N TYR A 227 -5.30 20.72 13.16
CA TYR A 227 -4.24 19.94 13.80
C TYR A 227 -2.84 20.50 13.55
N TRP A 228 -2.65 21.17 12.42
CA TRP A 228 -1.37 21.77 12.01
C TRP A 228 -1.62 23.19 11.46
N PRO A 229 -1.87 24.20 12.35
CA PRO A 229 -2.18 25.59 11.96
C PRO A 229 -1.09 26.24 11.11
N GLU A 230 0.19 25.90 11.36
CA GLU A 230 1.35 26.36 10.62
C GLU A 230 1.27 26.04 9.11
N TRP A 231 0.64 24.94 8.76
CA TRP A 231 0.44 24.56 7.37
C TRP A 231 -0.47 25.54 6.59
N ALA A 232 -1.45 26.12 7.29
CA ALA A 232 -2.31 27.17 6.72
C ALA A 232 -1.58 28.51 6.57
N GLU A 233 -0.61 28.80 7.45
CA GLU A 233 0.19 30.03 7.41
C GLU A 233 1.22 30.02 6.27
N GLU A 234 1.92 28.92 6.06
CA GLU A 234 2.87 28.76 4.96
C GLU A 234 2.20 28.94 3.59
N LYS A 235 0.96 28.48 3.43
CA LYS A 235 0.17 28.72 2.20
C LYS A 235 -0.18 30.18 1.98
N ARG A 236 -0.44 30.95 3.06
CA ARG A 236 -0.76 32.37 2.97
C ARG A 236 0.45 33.23 2.61
N GLU A 237 1.64 32.81 3.03
CA GLU A 237 2.89 33.53 2.76
C GLU A 237 3.44 33.30 1.34
N GLY A 238 2.77 32.52 0.50
CA GLY A 238 3.06 32.41 -0.93
C GLY A 238 4.42 31.80 -1.25
N LYS A 239 4.94 30.88 -0.42
CA LYS A 239 6.08 30.05 -0.80
C LYS A 239 5.70 29.23 -2.02
N LYS A 240 6.29 29.58 -3.17
CA LYS A 240 5.92 29.14 -4.51
C LYS A 240 5.97 27.62 -4.63
N GLU A 241 4.85 27.04 -5.09
CA GLU A 241 4.74 25.64 -5.54
C GLU A 241 5.85 25.21 -6.54
N GLY A 242 6.51 26.17 -7.19
CA GLY A 242 7.54 25.92 -8.22
C GLY A 242 8.92 25.47 -7.70
N GLU A 243 9.25 25.65 -6.42
CA GLU A 243 10.56 25.20 -5.90
C GLU A 243 10.52 23.73 -5.45
N GLN A 244 9.37 23.21 -5.07
CA GLN A 244 9.20 21.79 -4.70
C GLN A 244 9.23 20.87 -5.93
N ASP A 245 8.67 21.29 -7.09
CA ASP A 245 8.73 20.51 -8.33
C ASP A 245 10.15 20.41 -8.94
N SER A 246 11.06 21.35 -8.63
CA SER A 246 12.42 21.31 -9.13
C SER A 246 13.31 20.30 -8.40
N VAL A 247 13.04 20.02 -7.13
CA VAL A 247 13.75 19.01 -6.32
C VAL A 247 13.46 17.60 -6.84
N TRP A 248 12.24 17.35 -7.34
CA TRP A 248 11.87 16.07 -7.95
C TRP A 248 12.59 15.76 -9.26
N LYS A 249 12.85 16.77 -10.09
CA LYS A 249 13.50 16.60 -11.41
C LYS A 249 15.01 16.34 -11.32
N SER A 250 15.64 16.61 -10.19
CA SER A 250 17.07 16.36 -9.98
C SER A 250 17.39 14.99 -9.35
N ALA A 251 16.38 14.19 -9.03
CA ALA A 251 16.50 12.96 -8.25
C ALA A 251 16.83 11.70 -9.06
N ASN A 252 17.71 11.80 -10.06
CA ASN A 252 18.33 10.65 -10.74
C ASN A 252 19.53 10.08 -9.93
N ARG A 253 19.37 9.93 -8.61
CA ARG A 253 20.42 9.36 -7.73
C ARG A 253 19.83 8.20 -6.93
N SER A 254 20.71 7.26 -6.57
CA SER A 254 20.45 6.00 -5.85
C SER A 254 19.19 5.99 -4.95
N PRO A 255 18.29 4.99 -5.07
CA PRO A 255 16.98 4.96 -4.40
C PRO A 255 17.03 5.13 -2.88
N ASN A 256 18.09 4.67 -2.23
CA ASN A 256 18.12 4.50 -0.77
C ASN A 256 18.46 5.75 0.05
N CYS A 257 18.86 6.88 -0.58
CA CYS A 257 19.31 8.06 0.17
C CYS A 257 18.39 9.28 0.03
N GLN A 258 17.41 9.26 -0.87
CA GLN A 258 16.69 10.48 -1.30
C GLN A 258 15.28 10.62 -0.74
N ILE A 259 14.67 9.53 -0.26
CA ILE A 259 13.33 9.60 0.33
C ILE A 259 13.35 10.48 1.59
N ALA A 260 14.36 10.37 2.43
CA ALA A 260 14.46 11.16 3.66
C ALA A 260 14.68 12.67 3.42
N ASP A 261 15.43 13.05 2.36
CA ASP A 261 15.71 14.45 2.04
C ASP A 261 14.61 15.12 1.19
N ALA A 262 13.86 14.34 0.42
CA ALA A 262 12.74 14.82 -0.38
C ALA A 262 11.46 15.03 0.44
N TYR A 263 11.31 14.33 1.56
CA TYR A 263 10.20 14.49 2.49
C TYR A 263 10.52 15.59 3.52
N HIS A 264 10.49 16.84 3.13
CA HIS A 264 10.13 17.92 4.07
C HIS A 264 8.63 17.81 4.38
N ILE A 265 8.24 16.63 4.84
CA ILE A 265 6.97 16.44 5.51
C ILE A 265 7.06 17.32 6.75
N HIS A 266 6.05 18.19 6.91
CA HIS A 266 5.86 18.97 8.13
C HIS A 266 6.33 18.16 9.33
N LYS A 267 6.90 18.82 10.33
CA LYS A 267 7.47 18.26 11.57
C LYS A 267 6.61 17.22 12.30
N ALA A 268 5.44 16.86 11.75
CA ALA A 268 4.55 15.84 12.27
C ALA A 268 5.06 14.45 11.89
N ASP A 269 5.27 13.62 12.90
CA ASP A 269 5.52 12.18 12.75
C ASP A 269 4.36 11.51 11.99
N ALA A 270 4.66 10.53 11.13
CA ALA A 270 3.64 9.75 10.41
C ALA A 270 2.63 9.07 11.35
N ILE A 271 3.05 8.67 12.55
CA ILE A 271 2.17 8.11 13.58
C ILE A 271 1.21 9.21 14.11
N ASP A 272 1.69 10.43 14.31
CA ASP A 272 0.86 11.56 14.69
C ASP A 272 -0.19 11.88 13.62
N ILE A 273 0.20 11.88 12.34
CA ILE A 273 -0.72 12.09 11.22
C ILE A 273 -1.78 10.97 11.16
N LEU A 274 -1.37 9.71 11.24
CA LEU A 274 -2.29 8.58 11.25
C LEU A 274 -3.26 8.66 12.44
N SER A 275 -2.79 9.05 13.62
CA SER A 275 -3.64 9.16 14.80
C SER A 275 -4.70 10.23 14.66
N LYS A 276 -4.37 11.37 14.03
CA LYS A 276 -5.28 12.52 13.91
C LYS A 276 -6.30 12.38 12.79
N VAL A 277 -5.87 11.94 11.60
CA VAL A 277 -6.71 11.92 10.38
C VAL A 277 -6.76 10.59 9.65
N GLY A 278 -6.16 9.55 10.21
CA GLY A 278 -6.12 8.20 9.61
C GLY A 278 -7.31 7.32 9.95
N GLY A 279 -7.12 6.02 9.71
CA GLY A 279 -8.07 4.94 10.00
C GLY A 279 -7.33 3.68 10.47
N PHE A 280 -8.04 2.78 11.17
CA PHE A 280 -7.46 1.51 11.61
C PHE A 280 -7.02 0.62 10.44
N ASP A 281 -7.76 0.65 9.34
CA ASP A 281 -7.43 -0.04 8.08
C ASP A 281 -6.11 0.45 7.49
N ILE A 282 -5.92 1.77 7.35
CA ILE A 282 -4.69 2.38 6.84
C ILE A 282 -3.52 2.09 7.79
N ALA A 283 -3.72 2.25 9.10
CA ALA A 283 -2.68 1.98 10.09
C ALA A 283 -2.30 0.48 10.12
N GLY A 284 -3.28 -0.41 10.02
CA GLY A 284 -3.04 -1.85 9.90
C GLY A 284 -2.25 -2.21 8.65
N LEU A 285 -2.62 -1.65 7.49
CA LEU A 285 -1.88 -1.83 6.23
C LEU A 285 -0.47 -1.22 6.30
N THR A 286 -0.29 -0.06 6.97
CA THR A 286 1.04 0.49 7.26
C THR A 286 1.90 -0.55 7.98
N GLY A 287 1.31 -1.24 8.96
CA GLY A 287 1.96 -2.35 9.65
C GLY A 287 2.29 -3.54 8.74
N VAL A 288 1.43 -3.87 7.77
CA VAL A 288 1.71 -4.93 6.78
C VAL A 288 2.94 -4.59 5.94
N PHE A 289 3.07 -3.35 5.45
CA PHE A 289 4.24 -2.92 4.68
C PHE A 289 5.52 -2.92 5.53
N LEU A 290 5.47 -2.43 6.76
CA LEU A 290 6.59 -2.48 7.68
C LEU A 290 6.98 -3.92 8.04
N GLY A 291 5.99 -4.78 8.26
CA GLY A 291 6.19 -6.21 8.49
C GLY A 291 6.85 -6.91 7.31
N GLY A 292 6.46 -6.55 6.07
CA GLY A 292 7.11 -7.03 4.84
C GLY A 292 8.61 -6.75 4.85
N ALA A 293 9.00 -5.55 5.25
CA ALA A 293 10.40 -5.15 5.34
C ALA A 293 11.16 -5.88 6.48
N VAL A 294 10.53 -6.02 7.65
CA VAL A 294 11.15 -6.70 8.82
C VAL A 294 11.34 -8.19 8.58
N TYR A 295 10.34 -8.84 7.96
CA TYR A 295 10.35 -10.30 7.76
C TYR A 295 10.75 -10.73 6.36
N GLU A 296 11.25 -9.79 5.54
CA GLU A 296 11.78 -10.08 4.21
C GLU A 296 10.78 -10.86 3.33
N ILE A 297 9.59 -10.28 3.18
CA ILE A 297 8.55 -10.78 2.30
C ILE A 297 8.03 -9.65 1.40
N PRO A 298 7.94 -9.83 0.07
CA PRO A 298 7.44 -8.80 -0.82
C PRO A 298 5.95 -8.55 -0.59
N VAL A 299 5.56 -7.26 -0.58
CA VAL A 299 4.19 -6.80 -0.37
C VAL A 299 3.72 -6.02 -1.59
N ILE A 300 2.60 -6.43 -2.19
CA ILE A 300 1.99 -5.75 -3.34
C ILE A 300 1.02 -4.68 -2.84
N ILE A 301 1.24 -3.45 -3.31
CA ILE A 301 0.35 -2.31 -3.11
C ILE A 301 -0.87 -2.48 -4.03
N ASP A 302 -2.08 -2.35 -3.50
CA ASP A 302 -3.32 -2.31 -4.28
C ASP A 302 -3.55 -0.92 -4.91
N GLY A 303 -4.63 -0.25 -4.56
CA GLY A 303 -5.03 1.06 -5.06
C GLY A 303 -4.61 2.22 -4.16
N PHE A 304 -5.41 3.29 -4.19
CA PHE A 304 -5.13 4.55 -3.50
C PHE A 304 -4.96 4.42 -1.98
N ILE A 305 -5.87 3.70 -1.30
CA ILE A 305 -5.82 3.55 0.16
C ILE A 305 -4.56 2.78 0.57
N SER A 306 -4.29 1.68 -0.11
CA SER A 306 -3.09 0.89 0.11
C SER A 306 -1.80 1.67 -0.18
N SER A 307 -1.78 2.48 -1.26
CA SER A 307 -0.66 3.38 -1.57
C SER A 307 -0.42 4.41 -0.45
N THR A 308 -1.49 4.94 0.15
CA THR A 308 -1.40 5.86 1.29
C THR A 308 -0.79 5.18 2.52
N ALA A 309 -1.17 3.94 2.80
CA ALA A 309 -0.56 3.16 3.87
C ALA A 309 0.92 2.84 3.59
N ALA A 310 1.26 2.54 2.33
CA ALA A 310 2.65 2.35 1.88
C ALA A 310 3.48 3.63 2.05
N LEU A 311 2.91 4.80 1.74
CA LEU A 311 3.54 6.10 1.97
C LEU A 311 3.79 6.36 3.46
N ALA A 312 2.82 6.05 4.32
CA ALA A 312 2.98 6.16 5.77
C ALA A 312 4.08 5.22 6.29
N ALA A 313 4.13 3.99 5.79
CA ALA A 313 5.20 3.04 6.12
C ALA A 313 6.58 3.54 5.68
N ALA A 314 6.68 4.10 4.47
CA ALA A 314 7.91 4.71 3.94
C ALA A 314 8.35 5.92 4.78
N SER A 315 7.40 6.69 5.30
CA SER A 315 7.68 7.83 6.19
C SER A 315 8.22 7.40 7.57
N ILE A 316 7.76 6.24 8.08
CA ILE A 316 8.27 5.65 9.33
C ILE A 316 9.62 4.98 9.09
N CYS A 317 9.76 4.22 7.99
CA CYS A 317 10.96 3.48 7.62
C CYS A 317 11.18 3.56 6.11
N PRO A 318 12.04 4.47 5.61
CA PRO A 318 12.25 4.65 4.16
C PRO A 318 12.67 3.38 3.43
N MET A 319 13.44 2.52 4.06
CA MET A 319 13.85 1.23 3.47
C MET A 319 12.69 0.25 3.23
N ALA A 320 11.51 0.49 3.82
CA ALA A 320 10.34 -0.37 3.59
C ALA A 320 9.90 -0.37 2.12
N VAL A 321 10.17 0.70 1.36
CA VAL A 321 9.85 0.79 -0.08
C VAL A 321 10.55 -0.30 -0.89
N ASP A 322 11.73 -0.73 -0.46
CA ASP A 322 12.48 -1.80 -1.13
C ASP A 322 11.72 -3.14 -1.12
N TYR A 323 10.76 -3.31 -0.24
CA TYR A 323 9.94 -4.51 -0.07
C TYR A 323 8.55 -4.41 -0.72
N MET A 324 8.24 -3.28 -1.37
CA MET A 324 6.94 -2.99 -1.97
C MET A 324 6.97 -3.19 -3.49
N LEU A 325 5.90 -3.74 -4.04
CA LEU A 325 5.64 -3.85 -5.48
C LEU A 325 4.35 -3.10 -5.80
N ALA A 326 4.35 -2.25 -6.82
CA ALA A 326 3.12 -1.59 -7.28
C ALA A 326 2.35 -2.52 -8.22
N SER A 327 1.02 -2.55 -8.11
CA SER A 327 0.14 -3.36 -8.96
C SER A 327 -0.41 -2.58 -10.15
N HIS A 328 -1.13 -1.49 -9.88
CA HIS A 328 -1.85 -0.73 -10.91
C HIS A 328 -1.93 0.76 -10.57
N VAL A 329 -2.24 1.56 -11.58
CA VAL A 329 -2.62 2.97 -11.39
C VAL A 329 -4.08 3.03 -10.99
N SER A 330 -4.37 3.47 -9.76
CA SER A 330 -5.74 3.72 -9.33
C SER A 330 -6.36 4.91 -10.09
N SER A 331 -7.66 4.86 -10.36
CA SER A 331 -8.40 5.99 -10.94
C SER A 331 -8.58 7.18 -9.97
N GLU A 332 -8.30 7.02 -8.68
CA GLU A 332 -8.29 8.13 -7.73
C GLU A 332 -7.12 9.08 -8.02
N PRO A 333 -7.32 10.42 -7.96
CA PRO A 333 -6.31 11.41 -8.38
C PRO A 333 -4.95 11.24 -7.71
N ALA A 334 -4.92 10.96 -6.42
CA ALA A 334 -3.69 10.80 -5.67
C ALA A 334 -2.98 9.45 -5.90
N GLY A 335 -3.65 8.46 -6.52
CA GLY A 335 -3.08 7.13 -6.69
C GLY A 335 -1.76 7.15 -7.47
N HIS A 336 -1.72 7.88 -8.59
CA HIS A 336 -0.50 8.03 -9.39
C HIS A 336 0.57 8.84 -8.64
N LEU A 337 0.17 9.98 -8.07
CA LEU A 337 1.09 10.87 -7.34
C LEU A 337 1.83 10.13 -6.21
N ILE A 338 1.11 9.31 -5.43
CA ILE A 338 1.74 8.56 -4.31
C ILE A 338 2.74 7.53 -4.85
N LEU A 339 2.44 6.84 -5.94
CA LEU A 339 3.40 5.90 -6.55
C LEU A 339 4.65 6.61 -7.07
N GLU A 340 4.50 7.83 -7.61
CA GLU A 340 5.64 8.69 -7.96
C GLU A 340 6.48 9.04 -6.73
N TYR A 341 5.83 9.44 -5.61
CA TYR A 341 6.51 9.70 -4.34
C TYR A 341 7.31 8.47 -3.84
N LEU A 342 6.76 7.28 -4.01
CA LEU A 342 7.42 6.03 -3.67
C LEU A 342 8.44 5.58 -4.72
N SER A 343 8.57 6.28 -5.86
CA SER A 343 9.40 5.88 -7.01
C SER A 343 9.08 4.46 -7.51
N LEU A 344 7.81 4.08 -7.46
CA LEU A 344 7.31 2.79 -7.90
C LEU A 344 6.51 2.92 -9.20
N GLN A 345 6.75 2.00 -10.14
CA GLN A 345 6.06 1.95 -11.42
C GLN A 345 5.12 0.73 -11.46
N PRO A 346 3.81 0.94 -11.61
CA PRO A 346 2.85 -0.15 -11.70
C PRO A 346 2.80 -0.72 -13.14
N PRO A 347 2.69 -2.06 -13.30
CA PRO A 347 2.60 -2.68 -14.62
C PRO A 347 1.21 -2.56 -15.27
N ILE A 348 0.16 -2.19 -14.52
CA ILE A 348 -1.22 -2.19 -15.02
C ILE A 348 -1.80 -0.77 -15.02
N THR A 349 -2.44 -0.40 -16.15
CA THR A 349 -3.31 0.78 -16.27
C THR A 349 -4.65 0.31 -16.81
N ALA A 350 -5.61 0.08 -15.90
CA ALA A 350 -6.93 -0.50 -16.22
C ALA A 350 -8.10 0.29 -15.64
N HIS A 351 -7.86 1.53 -15.19
CA HIS A 351 -8.87 2.42 -14.60
C HIS A 351 -9.66 1.80 -13.43
N MET A 352 -9.02 0.93 -12.65
CA MET A 352 -9.63 0.27 -11.50
C MET A 352 -9.80 1.26 -10.33
N CYS A 353 -10.92 1.14 -9.61
CA CYS A 353 -11.24 1.98 -8.45
C CYS A 353 -12.12 1.26 -7.40
N LEU A 354 -12.15 -0.07 -7.40
CA LEU A 354 -12.94 -0.82 -6.42
C LEU A 354 -12.28 -0.86 -5.04
N GLY A 355 -10.96 -1.06 -4.97
CA GLY A 355 -10.26 -1.40 -3.73
C GLY A 355 -10.31 -2.89 -3.42
N GLU A 356 -10.43 -3.25 -2.16
CA GLU A 356 -10.52 -4.62 -1.63
C GLU A 356 -9.27 -5.48 -1.89
N GLY A 357 -8.25 -4.97 -2.61
CA GLY A 357 -7.08 -5.72 -3.08
C GLY A 357 -7.21 -6.21 -4.54
N THR A 358 -8.24 -5.75 -5.26
CA THR A 358 -8.52 -6.24 -6.63
C THR A 358 -7.38 -5.93 -7.60
N GLY A 359 -6.75 -4.77 -7.51
CA GLY A 359 -5.62 -4.41 -8.34
C GLY A 359 -4.36 -5.21 -8.00
N ALA A 360 -4.10 -5.44 -6.71
CA ALA A 360 -3.01 -6.28 -6.26
C ALA A 360 -3.16 -7.71 -6.81
N ILE A 361 -4.35 -8.30 -6.68
CA ILE A 361 -4.64 -9.64 -7.21
C ILE A 361 -4.54 -9.68 -8.75
N ALA A 362 -5.00 -8.64 -9.45
CA ALA A 362 -4.91 -8.57 -10.92
C ALA A 362 -3.46 -8.61 -11.42
N SER A 363 -2.48 -8.14 -10.64
CA SER A 363 -1.06 -8.15 -11.00
C SER A 363 -0.36 -9.49 -10.76
N ILE A 364 -0.90 -10.36 -9.91
CA ILE A 364 -0.27 -11.63 -9.53
C ILE A 364 -0.07 -12.58 -10.73
N PRO A 365 -1.05 -12.79 -11.63
CA PRO A 365 -0.83 -13.65 -12.80
C PRO A 365 0.30 -13.18 -13.72
N LEU A 366 0.52 -11.84 -13.83
CA LEU A 366 1.66 -11.30 -14.58
C LEU A 366 2.99 -11.66 -13.91
N LEU A 367 3.02 -11.57 -12.58
CA LEU A 367 4.21 -11.91 -11.80
C LEU A 367 4.49 -13.43 -11.85
N ASP A 368 3.45 -14.27 -11.76
CA ASP A 368 3.58 -15.72 -11.91
C ASP A 368 4.16 -16.11 -13.27
N MET A 369 3.65 -15.51 -14.35
CA MET A 369 4.20 -15.71 -15.69
C MET A 369 5.67 -15.28 -15.79
N ALA A 370 6.05 -14.17 -15.17
CA ALA A 370 7.43 -13.70 -15.15
C ALA A 370 8.36 -14.68 -14.42
N VAL A 371 7.93 -15.18 -13.25
CA VAL A 371 8.68 -16.18 -12.47
C VAL A 371 8.78 -17.50 -13.21
N ASP A 372 7.71 -17.95 -13.88
CA ASP A 372 7.74 -19.14 -14.73
C ASP A 372 8.74 -19.02 -15.88
N ILE A 373 8.75 -17.89 -16.59
CA ILE A 373 9.72 -17.60 -17.65
C ILE A 373 11.14 -17.60 -17.08
N TYR A 374 11.36 -16.92 -15.95
CA TYR A 374 12.65 -16.84 -15.28
C TYR A 374 13.23 -18.23 -14.94
N HIS A 375 12.40 -19.16 -14.50
CA HIS A 375 12.85 -20.50 -14.11
C HIS A 375 12.96 -21.48 -15.29
N ARG A 376 12.06 -21.39 -16.26
CA ARG A 376 11.81 -22.47 -17.23
C ARG A 376 12.31 -22.19 -18.65
N MET A 377 12.47 -20.92 -19.02
CA MET A 377 12.88 -20.58 -20.37
C MET A 377 14.36 -20.91 -20.59
N SER A 378 14.67 -21.50 -21.75
CA SER A 378 16.03 -21.86 -22.15
C SER A 378 16.95 -20.66 -22.25
N THR A 379 18.24 -20.91 -21.99
CA THR A 379 19.31 -19.92 -22.18
C THR A 379 19.78 -19.88 -23.63
N PHE A 380 20.51 -18.85 -24.03
CA PHE A 380 21.16 -18.75 -25.32
C PHE A 380 22.12 -19.93 -25.55
N GLU A 381 22.89 -20.33 -24.52
CA GLU A 381 23.79 -21.47 -24.55
C GLU A 381 23.05 -22.79 -24.87
N GLU A 382 21.91 -23.04 -24.17
CA GLU A 382 21.11 -24.26 -24.38
C GLU A 382 20.53 -24.39 -25.79
N ILE A 383 20.23 -23.26 -26.44
CA ILE A 383 19.71 -23.26 -27.82
C ILE A 383 20.77 -22.95 -28.88
N GLN A 384 22.05 -22.81 -28.45
CA GLN A 384 23.21 -22.60 -29.33
C GLN A 384 23.13 -21.33 -30.20
N ILE A 385 22.66 -20.24 -29.62
CA ILE A 385 22.61 -18.88 -30.20
C ILE A 385 23.56 -17.98 -29.41
N GLU A 386 24.21 -17.03 -30.09
CA GLU A 386 25.07 -16.03 -29.42
C GLU A 386 24.25 -15.12 -28.48
N ASP A 387 24.80 -14.81 -27.30
CA ASP A 387 24.22 -13.91 -26.34
C ASP A 387 24.06 -12.49 -26.90
N TYR A 388 22.95 -11.83 -26.57
CA TYR A 388 22.83 -10.39 -26.84
C TYR A 388 23.81 -9.60 -25.97
N GLN A 389 24.51 -8.66 -26.60
CA GLN A 389 25.40 -7.74 -25.88
C GLN A 389 24.63 -6.45 -25.52
N PRO A 390 24.82 -5.92 -24.30
CA PRO A 390 24.31 -4.60 -23.98
C PRO A 390 24.85 -3.57 -24.95
N LEU A 391 23.97 -2.70 -25.48
CA LEU A 391 24.36 -1.59 -26.35
C LEU A 391 24.90 -0.41 -25.52
#